data_dc103933a19eca6d6e8164433ec55079
#
_entry.id   dc103933a19eca6d6e8164433ec55079
#
_cell.length_a   1.000
_cell.length_b   1.000
_cell.length_c   1.000
_cell.angle_alpha   90.00
_cell.angle_beta   90.00
_cell.angle_gamma   90.00
#
_symmetry.space_group_name_H-M   'P 1'
#
loop_
_entity.id
_entity.type
_entity.pdbx_description
1 polymer ?
#
loop_
_entity_poly.entity_id
_entity_poly.type
_entity_poly.pdbx_seq_one_letter_code
_entity_poly.pdbx_strand_id
1 'polypeptide(L)'
;MKLLPKDNFTDLMDALSQQALVYVPKEVAGVLKFAPYSTPDPLRLDATNTLLPPKDMLFPQCQKMYHYGIDNNNEMFIDPIIESCDQILFGARPCDIRSLECLDEVFLTKGFIDEYYQEKREKLLTVAIGCTQPAKTCFCESLGLNPNEAPSADIMLHEAENAYTVEAQTPK
;
A
#
# COMPACT_ATOMS: atom_id res chain seq x y z
N MET A 1 -6.47 -10.65 -19.20
CA MET A 1 -6.66 -11.41 -17.95
C MET A 1 -5.59 -12.49 -17.88
N LYS A 2 -4.79 -12.50 -16.82
CA LYS A 2 -3.72 -13.48 -16.60
C LYS A 2 -4.06 -14.30 -15.36
N LEU A 3 -3.51 -15.50 -15.25
CA LEU A 3 -3.66 -16.36 -14.08
C LEU A 3 -2.33 -16.42 -13.32
N LEU A 4 -2.40 -16.25 -12.01
CA LEU A 4 -1.29 -16.40 -11.08
C LEU A 4 -1.56 -17.61 -10.18
N PRO A 5 -0.91 -18.78 -10.41
CA PRO A 5 -1.05 -19.93 -9.53
C PRO A 5 -0.61 -19.62 -8.10
N LYS A 6 -1.34 -20.14 -7.10
CA LYS A 6 -1.01 -19.90 -5.68
C LYS A 6 0.38 -20.44 -5.31
N ASP A 7 0.82 -21.50 -5.95
CA ASP A 7 2.15 -22.11 -5.72
C ASP A 7 3.32 -21.20 -6.15
N ASN A 8 3.10 -20.28 -7.10
CA ASN A 8 4.13 -19.37 -7.59
C ASN A 8 4.22 -18.07 -6.78
N PHE A 9 3.46 -17.95 -5.70
CA PHE A 9 3.37 -16.71 -4.93
C PHE A 9 4.69 -16.31 -4.26
N THR A 10 5.40 -17.27 -3.68
CA THR A 10 6.69 -17.01 -3.03
C THR A 10 7.72 -16.50 -4.03
N ASP A 11 7.82 -17.15 -5.18
CA ASP A 11 8.75 -16.74 -6.24
C ASP A 11 8.43 -15.32 -6.76
N LEU A 12 7.13 -15.01 -6.88
CA LEU A 12 6.68 -13.67 -7.25
C LEU A 12 7.07 -12.63 -6.20
N MET A 13 6.83 -12.91 -4.92
CA MET A 13 7.17 -12.00 -3.83
C MET A 13 8.67 -11.76 -3.74
N ASP A 14 9.47 -12.80 -3.90
CA ASP A 14 10.93 -12.71 -3.91
C ASP A 14 11.43 -11.87 -5.10
N ALA A 15 10.85 -12.05 -6.27
CA ALA A 15 11.18 -11.25 -7.45
C ALA A 15 10.79 -9.77 -7.28
N LEU A 16 9.62 -9.48 -6.73
CA LEU A 16 9.16 -8.12 -6.47
C LEU A 16 10.02 -7.43 -5.39
N SER A 17 10.41 -8.15 -4.35
CA SER A 17 11.23 -7.61 -3.25
C SER A 17 12.65 -7.22 -3.67
N GLN A 18 13.13 -7.74 -4.81
CA GLN A 18 14.41 -7.32 -5.41
C GLN A 18 14.30 -5.97 -6.15
N GLN A 19 13.09 -5.55 -6.50
CA GLN A 19 12.86 -4.34 -7.31
C GLN A 19 12.32 -3.18 -6.48
N ALA A 20 11.52 -3.47 -5.46
CA ALA A 20 10.85 -2.48 -4.65
C ALA A 20 10.63 -2.97 -3.21
N LEU A 21 10.32 -2.04 -2.31
CA LEU A 21 9.92 -2.36 -0.95
C LEU A 21 8.47 -2.86 -0.94
N VAL A 22 8.27 -4.17 -0.77
CA VAL A 22 6.95 -4.80 -0.82
C VAL A 22 6.34 -4.86 0.58
N TYR A 23 5.15 -4.28 0.75
CA TYR A 23 4.34 -4.39 1.96
C TYR A 23 3.22 -5.40 1.78
N VAL A 24 3.09 -6.29 2.74
CA VAL A 24 2.13 -7.40 2.73
C VAL A 24 1.39 -7.49 4.05
N PRO A 25 0.15 -8.02 4.08
CA PRO A 25 -0.52 -8.33 5.33
C PRO A 25 0.17 -9.52 6.00
N LYS A 26 0.73 -9.28 7.18
CA LYS A 26 1.39 -10.32 8.00
C LYS A 26 1.21 -10.05 9.48
N GLU A 27 1.45 -11.07 10.29
CA GLU A 27 1.42 -10.94 11.73
C GLU A 27 2.79 -10.50 12.27
N VAL A 28 2.83 -9.40 13.00
CA VAL A 28 4.03 -8.86 13.64
C VAL A 28 3.76 -8.66 15.12
N ALA A 29 4.45 -9.41 15.97
CA ALA A 29 4.26 -9.38 17.42
C ALA A 29 2.79 -9.59 17.87
N GLY A 30 2.08 -10.53 17.23
CA GLY A 30 0.67 -10.83 17.53
C GLY A 30 -0.34 -9.83 16.94
N VAL A 31 0.12 -8.88 16.12
CA VAL A 31 -0.73 -7.88 15.46
C VAL A 31 -0.70 -8.09 13.96
N LEU A 32 -1.88 -8.30 13.36
CA LEU A 32 -2.03 -8.37 11.91
C LEU A 32 -2.00 -6.95 11.33
N LYS A 33 -1.01 -6.67 10.49
CA LYS A 33 -0.81 -5.36 9.85
C LYS A 33 -0.07 -5.50 8.53
N PHE A 34 -0.07 -4.44 7.74
CA PHE A 34 0.86 -4.34 6.60
C PHE A 34 2.28 -4.05 7.10
N ALA A 35 3.23 -4.86 6.66
CA ALA A 35 4.64 -4.69 7.01
C ALA A 35 5.53 -5.16 5.85
N PRO A 36 6.80 -4.72 5.78
CA PRO A 36 7.72 -5.14 4.75
C PRO A 36 7.84 -6.67 4.66
N TYR A 37 7.76 -7.18 3.43
CA TYR A 37 7.97 -8.60 3.14
C TYR A 37 9.43 -8.99 3.41
N SER A 38 9.62 -10.15 3.99
CA SER A 38 10.92 -10.79 4.15
C SER A 38 10.74 -12.32 4.06
N THR A 39 11.63 -12.99 3.35
CA THR A 39 11.59 -14.47 3.22
C THR A 39 12.16 -15.13 4.50
N PRO A 40 11.50 -16.15 5.07
CA PRO A 40 10.24 -16.80 4.70
C PRO A 40 9.04 -16.30 5.54
N ASP A 41 8.39 -15.22 5.13
CA ASP A 41 7.24 -14.70 5.86
C ASP A 41 5.93 -15.40 5.41
N PRO A 42 5.08 -15.85 6.34
CA PRO A 42 3.75 -16.31 5.99
C PRO A 42 2.87 -15.10 5.61
N LEU A 43 2.45 -15.06 4.36
CA LEU A 43 1.49 -14.07 3.87
C LEU A 43 0.08 -14.38 4.41
N ARG A 44 -0.63 -13.36 4.86
CA ARG A 44 -2.00 -13.46 5.35
C ARG A 44 -3.00 -12.83 4.38
N LEU A 45 -2.95 -13.30 3.11
CA LEU A 45 -3.88 -12.85 2.07
C LEU A 45 -5.34 -13.28 2.33
N ASP A 46 -5.53 -14.26 3.20
CA ASP A 46 -6.82 -14.68 3.74
C ASP A 46 -7.45 -13.65 4.70
N ALA A 47 -6.63 -12.76 5.24
CA ALA A 47 -7.10 -11.77 6.21
C ALA A 47 -8.07 -10.77 5.60
N THR A 48 -9.27 -10.65 6.15
CA THR A 48 -10.27 -9.67 5.70
C THR A 48 -9.91 -8.25 6.14
N ASN A 49 -9.47 -8.09 7.39
CA ASN A 49 -9.07 -6.80 7.96
C ASN A 49 -7.74 -6.93 8.68
N THR A 50 -6.91 -5.91 8.55
CA THR A 50 -5.74 -5.71 9.38
C THR A 50 -6.08 -4.78 10.55
N LEU A 51 -5.41 -4.95 11.69
CA LEU A 51 -5.62 -4.07 12.84
C LEU A 51 -5.09 -2.65 12.56
N LEU A 52 -3.97 -2.55 11.85
CA LEU A 52 -3.41 -1.29 11.38
C LEU A 52 -3.51 -1.25 9.84
N PRO A 53 -4.17 -0.23 9.28
CA PRO A 53 -4.34 -0.08 7.84
C PRO A 53 -3.01 0.30 7.16
N PRO A 54 -2.91 0.15 5.81
CA PRO A 54 -1.66 0.44 5.09
C PRO A 54 -1.32 1.93 4.94
N LYS A 55 -2.14 2.83 5.47
CA LYS A 55 -1.95 4.29 5.33
C LYS A 55 -0.63 4.81 5.88
N ASP A 56 -0.05 4.13 6.87
CA ASP A 56 1.24 4.50 7.47
C ASP A 56 2.40 4.50 6.46
N MET A 57 2.25 3.83 5.32
CA MET A 57 3.24 3.86 4.23
C MET A 57 3.36 5.24 3.62
N LEU A 58 2.23 5.92 3.44
CA LEU A 58 2.15 7.25 2.83
C LEU A 58 2.16 8.36 3.87
N PHE A 59 1.49 8.13 4.99
CA PHE A 59 1.33 9.09 6.07
C PHE A 59 1.75 8.47 7.40
N PRO A 60 3.06 8.34 7.67
CA PRO A 60 3.58 7.73 8.90
C PRO A 60 3.36 8.64 10.10
N GLN A 61 3.27 8.05 11.29
CA GLN A 61 3.10 8.79 12.56
C GLN A 61 4.27 9.73 12.87
N CYS A 62 5.48 9.39 12.40
CA CYS A 62 6.67 10.20 12.55
C CYS A 62 7.46 10.21 11.24
N GLN A 63 7.86 11.38 10.80
CA GLN A 63 8.67 11.58 9.59
C GLN A 63 9.69 12.68 9.81
N LYS A 64 10.91 12.47 9.33
CA LYS A 64 11.89 13.55 9.20
C LYS A 64 11.48 14.41 8.02
N MET A 65 11.23 15.69 8.25
CA MET A 65 10.77 16.60 7.20
C MET A 65 11.91 17.48 6.68
N TYR A 66 12.83 17.88 7.53
CA TYR A 66 13.96 18.73 7.14
C TYR A 66 15.12 18.55 8.12
N HIS A 67 16.29 18.90 7.66
CA HIS A 67 17.45 19.13 8.52
C HIS A 67 17.83 20.62 8.47
N TYR A 68 18.41 21.10 9.54
CA TYR A 68 18.85 22.48 9.65
C TYR A 68 20.23 22.55 10.29
N GLY A 69 20.93 23.61 10.01
CA GLY A 69 22.27 23.81 10.58
C GLY A 69 22.79 25.22 10.27
N ILE A 70 24.06 25.42 10.60
CA ILE A 70 24.81 26.61 10.26
C ILE A 70 25.95 26.18 9.34
N ASP A 71 26.11 26.81 8.21
CA ASP A 71 27.15 26.53 7.24
C ASP A 71 28.51 27.14 7.65
N ASN A 72 29.53 26.92 6.81
CA ASN A 72 30.88 27.46 7.03
C ASN A 72 30.97 29.00 6.94
N ASN A 73 29.91 29.65 6.39
CA ASN A 73 29.81 31.10 6.29
C ASN A 73 29.04 31.73 7.45
N ASN A 74 28.66 30.90 8.46
CA ASN A 74 27.84 31.26 9.59
C ASN A 74 26.40 31.64 9.19
N GLU A 75 25.88 31.08 8.06
CA GLU A 75 24.50 31.26 7.62
C GLU A 75 23.66 30.04 7.99
N MET A 76 22.42 30.28 8.44
CA MET A 76 21.48 29.21 8.75
C MET A 76 20.90 28.62 7.46
N PHE A 77 20.90 27.31 7.35
CA PHE A 77 20.20 26.59 6.28
C PHE A 77 19.11 25.67 6.83
N ILE A 78 18.07 25.45 6.02
CA ILE A 78 16.99 24.49 6.28
C ILE A 78 16.72 23.77 4.95
N ASP A 79 17.04 22.49 4.89
CA ASP A 79 16.85 21.68 3.69
C ASP A 79 15.79 20.60 3.93
N PRO A 80 14.83 20.42 3.01
CA PRO A 80 13.82 19.37 3.11
C PRO A 80 14.47 17.99 2.94
N ILE A 81 13.92 16.99 3.64
CA ILE A 81 14.30 15.58 3.52
C ILE A 81 13.15 14.84 2.84
N ILE A 82 13.18 14.76 1.52
CA ILE A 82 12.19 14.01 0.75
C ILE A 82 12.79 12.63 0.42
N GLU A 83 12.65 11.70 1.38
CA GLU A 83 13.10 10.32 1.20
C GLU A 83 11.93 9.47 0.68
N SER A 84 12.10 8.87 -0.47
CA SER A 84 11.15 7.92 -1.01
C SER A 84 11.85 6.83 -1.83
N CYS A 85 11.26 5.66 -1.87
CA CYS A 85 11.69 4.55 -2.70
C CYS A 85 10.47 3.94 -3.40
N ASP A 86 10.70 3.15 -4.43
CA ASP A 86 9.64 2.39 -5.07
C ASP A 86 9.04 1.40 -4.07
N GLN A 87 7.72 1.43 -3.94
CA GLN A 87 6.97 0.63 -2.98
C GLN A 87 5.84 -0.11 -3.66
N ILE A 88 5.54 -1.30 -3.17
CA ILE A 88 4.41 -2.11 -3.61
C ILE A 88 3.55 -2.43 -2.38
N LEU A 89 2.31 -1.98 -2.40
CA LEU A 89 1.29 -2.41 -1.44
C LEU A 89 0.58 -3.62 -2.01
N PHE A 90 0.89 -4.80 -1.49
CA PHE A 90 0.35 -6.05 -2.00
C PHE A 90 -0.71 -6.63 -1.06
N GLY A 91 -1.87 -6.99 -1.60
CA GLY A 91 -2.94 -7.63 -0.83
C GLY A 91 -3.87 -6.67 -0.10
N ALA A 92 -3.90 -5.40 -0.50
CA ALA A 92 -4.85 -4.42 0.02
C ALA A 92 -6.30 -4.78 -0.34
N ARG A 93 -7.24 -4.51 0.55
CA ARG A 93 -8.67 -4.67 0.26
C ARG A 93 -9.22 -3.43 -0.44
N PRO A 94 -10.34 -3.52 -1.17
CA PRO A 94 -10.95 -2.35 -1.82
C PRO A 94 -11.20 -1.17 -0.87
N CYS A 95 -11.54 -1.43 0.39
CA CYS A 95 -11.68 -0.39 1.40
C CYS A 95 -10.34 0.27 1.79
N ASP A 96 -9.22 -0.46 1.75
CA ASP A 96 -7.89 0.12 1.95
C ASP A 96 -7.53 1.04 0.80
N ILE A 97 -7.77 0.62 -0.45
CA ILE A 97 -7.56 1.45 -1.65
C ILE A 97 -8.41 2.74 -1.57
N ARG A 98 -9.69 2.62 -1.21
CA ARG A 98 -10.55 3.80 -1.01
C ARG A 98 -10.01 4.73 0.07
N SER A 99 -9.40 4.17 1.11
CA SER A 99 -8.78 4.98 2.16
C SER A 99 -7.57 5.79 1.68
N LEU A 100 -6.82 5.29 0.68
CA LEU A 100 -5.74 6.04 0.04
C LEU A 100 -6.29 7.17 -0.83
N GLU A 101 -7.38 6.95 -1.57
CA GLU A 101 -8.06 8.01 -2.32
C GLU A 101 -8.50 9.17 -1.41
N CYS A 102 -9.01 8.86 -0.22
CA CYS A 102 -9.37 9.89 0.75
C CYS A 102 -8.14 10.70 1.21
N LEU A 103 -6.97 10.08 1.33
CA LEU A 103 -5.72 10.81 1.60
C LEU A 103 -5.29 11.63 0.38
N ASP A 104 -5.39 11.08 -0.83
CA ASP A 104 -5.11 11.82 -2.08
C ASP A 104 -5.97 13.09 -2.18
N GLU A 105 -7.26 13.01 -1.82
CA GLU A 105 -8.14 14.18 -1.77
C GLU A 105 -7.65 15.24 -0.78
N VAL A 106 -7.13 14.85 0.38
CA VAL A 106 -6.66 15.79 1.41
C VAL A 106 -5.33 16.41 1.03
N PHE A 107 -4.35 15.60 0.59
CA PHE A 107 -2.97 16.03 0.44
C PHE A 107 -2.61 16.52 -0.97
N LEU A 108 -3.41 16.18 -2.00
CA LEU A 108 -3.09 16.50 -3.38
C LEU A 108 -4.08 17.47 -4.05
N THR A 109 -5.33 17.60 -3.55
CA THR A 109 -6.37 18.30 -4.33
C THR A 109 -6.96 19.54 -3.66
N LYS A 110 -6.76 19.76 -2.37
CA LYS A 110 -7.41 20.87 -1.62
C LYS A 110 -6.65 22.20 -1.65
N GLY A 111 -6.00 22.50 -2.78
CA GLY A 111 -5.34 23.82 -3.02
C GLY A 111 -3.91 23.91 -2.50
N PHE A 112 -3.43 22.92 -1.80
CA PHE A 112 -2.03 22.72 -1.40
C PHE A 112 -1.64 21.28 -1.69
N ILE A 113 -0.48 21.10 -2.30
CA ILE A 113 0.10 19.77 -2.54
C ILE A 113 1.18 19.53 -1.50
N ASP A 114 1.00 18.46 -0.72
CA ASP A 114 2.04 18.01 0.21
C ASP A 114 3.08 17.19 -0.58
N GLU A 115 4.27 17.78 -0.75
CA GLU A 115 5.36 17.19 -1.55
C GLU A 115 5.86 15.87 -0.94
N TYR A 116 5.84 15.71 0.40
CA TYR A 116 6.24 14.48 1.08
C TYR A 116 5.28 13.33 0.82
N TYR A 117 3.98 13.63 0.79
CA TYR A 117 2.95 12.67 0.46
C TYR A 117 2.98 12.33 -1.02
N GLN A 118 3.04 13.34 -1.89
CA GLN A 118 3.06 13.18 -3.35
C GLN A 118 4.17 12.26 -3.80
N GLU A 119 5.40 12.49 -3.35
CA GLU A 119 6.57 11.70 -3.74
C GLU A 119 6.42 10.22 -3.40
N LYS A 120 5.89 9.90 -2.22
CA LYS A 120 5.60 8.51 -1.82
C LYS A 120 4.47 7.91 -2.65
N ARG A 121 3.43 8.70 -2.91
CA ARG A 121 2.23 8.23 -3.64
C ARG A 121 2.53 7.93 -5.11
N GLU A 122 3.38 8.71 -5.74
CA GLU A 122 3.82 8.50 -7.13
C GLU A 122 4.64 7.22 -7.27
N LYS A 123 5.43 6.85 -6.26
CA LYS A 123 6.27 5.65 -6.22
C LYS A 123 5.56 4.42 -5.65
N LEU A 124 4.29 4.54 -5.28
CA LEU A 124 3.50 3.42 -4.78
C LEU A 124 2.75 2.73 -5.92
N LEU A 125 2.99 1.42 -6.08
CA LEU A 125 2.16 0.51 -6.87
C LEU A 125 1.22 -0.25 -5.94
N THR A 126 -0.06 -0.30 -6.29
CA THR A 126 -1.10 -0.93 -5.47
C THR A 126 -1.63 -2.20 -6.12
N VAL A 127 -1.60 -3.30 -5.37
CA VAL A 127 -2.16 -4.59 -5.76
C VAL A 127 -3.29 -4.94 -4.81
N ALA A 128 -4.52 -4.77 -5.26
CA ALA A 128 -5.71 -5.06 -4.48
C ALA A 128 -6.16 -6.51 -4.64
N ILE A 129 -6.78 -7.07 -3.60
CA ILE A 129 -7.44 -8.39 -3.61
C ILE A 129 -8.91 -8.22 -3.27
N GLY A 130 -9.79 -8.80 -4.09
CA GLY A 130 -11.22 -8.85 -3.86
C GLY A 130 -11.57 -9.48 -2.51
N CYS A 131 -12.58 -8.96 -1.86
CA CYS A 131 -13.03 -9.41 -0.56
C CYS A 131 -14.22 -10.36 -0.74
N THR A 132 -14.02 -11.64 -0.46
CA THR A 132 -15.06 -12.69 -0.63
C THR A 132 -15.91 -12.91 0.62
N GLN A 133 -15.41 -12.53 1.80
CA GLN A 133 -16.10 -12.72 3.08
C GLN A 133 -15.99 -11.46 3.94
N PRO A 134 -17.11 -10.85 4.36
CA PRO A 134 -17.07 -9.70 5.24
C PRO A 134 -16.78 -10.12 6.69
N ALA A 135 -16.02 -9.29 7.40
CA ALA A 135 -15.90 -9.37 8.86
C ALA A 135 -17.10 -8.67 9.53
N LYS A 136 -17.29 -8.90 10.84
CA LYS A 136 -18.38 -8.28 11.61
C LYS A 136 -18.34 -6.74 11.64
N THR A 137 -17.17 -6.17 11.42
CA THR A 137 -16.93 -4.73 11.43
C THR A 137 -16.92 -4.09 10.03
N CYS A 138 -17.19 -4.88 8.98
CA CYS A 138 -17.22 -4.37 7.61
C CYS A 138 -18.47 -3.52 7.37
N PHE A 139 -18.30 -2.40 6.66
CA PHE A 139 -19.37 -1.47 6.31
C PHE A 139 -19.21 -0.91 4.89
N CYS A 140 -18.60 -1.67 3.99
CA CYS A 140 -18.36 -1.26 2.59
C CYS A 140 -19.64 -0.82 1.88
N GLU A 141 -20.74 -1.57 2.02
CA GLU A 141 -22.02 -1.23 1.41
C GLU A 141 -22.55 0.13 1.87
N SER A 142 -22.37 0.47 3.16
CA SER A 142 -22.80 1.76 3.71
C SER A 142 -22.04 2.94 3.11
N LEU A 143 -20.84 2.69 2.56
CA LEU A 143 -20.02 3.67 1.85
C LEU A 143 -20.16 3.58 0.32
N GLY A 144 -21.05 2.72 -0.19
CA GLY A 144 -21.23 2.49 -1.62
C GLY A 144 -20.03 1.83 -2.30
N LEU A 145 -19.22 1.07 -1.55
CA LEU A 145 -18.06 0.35 -2.07
C LEU A 145 -18.44 -1.07 -2.49
N ASN A 146 -18.00 -1.46 -3.68
CA ASN A 146 -18.03 -2.86 -4.08
C ASN A 146 -16.84 -3.60 -3.46
N PRO A 147 -17.05 -4.63 -2.63
CA PRO A 147 -15.95 -5.35 -1.98
C PRO A 147 -15.07 -6.15 -2.97
N ASN A 148 -15.52 -6.33 -4.20
CA ASN A 148 -14.78 -7.05 -5.24
C ASN A 148 -14.13 -6.14 -6.29
N GLU A 149 -14.23 -4.83 -6.17
CA GLU A 149 -13.72 -3.88 -7.14
C GLU A 149 -12.91 -2.77 -6.45
N ALA A 150 -11.78 -2.43 -7.03
CA ALA A 150 -10.94 -1.32 -6.59
C ALA A 150 -10.41 -0.57 -7.83
N PRO A 151 -11.23 0.23 -8.51
CA PRO A 151 -10.89 0.83 -9.81
C PRO A 151 -9.67 1.76 -9.77
N SER A 152 -9.30 2.25 -8.61
CA SER A 152 -8.11 3.08 -8.40
C SER A 152 -6.85 2.29 -8.02
N ALA A 153 -6.96 0.97 -7.89
CA ALA A 153 -5.78 0.13 -7.74
C ALA A 153 -5.06 -0.04 -9.08
N ASP A 154 -3.75 -0.23 -9.06
CA ASP A 154 -2.98 -0.49 -10.28
C ASP A 154 -3.24 -1.90 -10.80
N ILE A 155 -3.36 -2.86 -9.89
CA ILE A 155 -3.66 -4.27 -10.20
C ILE A 155 -4.77 -4.76 -9.28
N MET A 156 -5.74 -5.49 -9.86
CA MET A 156 -6.78 -6.17 -9.12
C MET A 156 -6.62 -7.68 -9.23
N LEU A 157 -6.68 -8.35 -8.09
CA LEU A 157 -6.64 -9.81 -7.97
C LEU A 157 -8.00 -10.33 -7.51
N HIS A 158 -8.51 -11.36 -8.18
CA HIS A 158 -9.69 -12.10 -7.70
C HIS A 158 -9.28 -13.54 -7.40
N GLU A 159 -9.63 -14.00 -6.23
CA GLU A 159 -9.32 -15.34 -5.78
C GLU A 159 -10.16 -16.37 -6.54
N ALA A 160 -9.49 -17.39 -7.07
CA ALA A 160 -10.05 -18.62 -7.59
C ALA A 160 -9.50 -19.81 -6.78
N GLU A 161 -9.96 -21.01 -7.07
CA GLU A 161 -9.65 -22.21 -6.26
C GLU A 161 -8.12 -22.41 -6.08
N ASN A 162 -7.36 -22.45 -7.17
CA ASN A 162 -5.92 -22.71 -7.14
C ASN A 162 -5.06 -21.56 -7.72
N ALA A 163 -5.67 -20.42 -8.03
CA ALA A 163 -5.00 -19.30 -8.65
C ALA A 163 -5.69 -17.97 -8.30
N TYR A 164 -5.03 -16.87 -8.62
CA TYR A 164 -5.66 -15.55 -8.71
C TYR A 164 -5.79 -15.15 -10.18
N THR A 165 -6.90 -14.56 -10.55
CA THR A 165 -7.00 -13.84 -11.81
C THR A 165 -6.43 -12.46 -11.62
N VAL A 166 -5.62 -12.02 -12.56
CA VAL A 166 -4.89 -10.75 -12.50
C VAL A 166 -5.42 -9.81 -13.58
N GLU A 167 -5.86 -8.63 -13.15
CA GLU A 167 -6.30 -7.55 -14.01
C GLU A 167 -5.46 -6.31 -13.75
N ALA A 168 -4.72 -5.83 -14.75
CA ALA A 168 -4.03 -4.55 -14.69
C ALA A 168 -5.03 -3.44 -15.04
N GLN A 169 -5.12 -2.43 -14.20
CA GLN A 169 -6.07 -1.31 -14.32
C GLN A 169 -5.38 -0.02 -14.72
N THR A 170 -4.09 0.13 -14.39
CA THR A 170 -3.28 1.27 -14.81
C THR A 170 -2.08 0.83 -15.65
N PRO A 171 -1.44 1.74 -16.40
CA PRO A 171 -0.23 1.45 -17.19
C PRO A 171 1.06 1.46 -16.37
N LYS A 172 1.01 1.60 -15.05
CA LYS A 172 2.18 1.59 -14.16
C LYS A 172 2.93 0.27 -14.18
#